data_95523291c62f37aa9f06a062426427e4
#
_entry.id   95523291c62f37aa9f06a062426427e4
#
_cell.length_a   1.000
_cell.length_b   1.000
_cell.length_c   1.000
_cell.angle_alpha   90.00
_cell.angle_beta   90.00
_cell.angle_gamma   90.00
#
_symmetry.space_group_name_H-M   'P 1'
#
loop_
_entity.id
_entity.type
_entity.pdbx_description
1 polymer ?
#
loop_
_entity_poly.entity_id
_entity_poly.type
_entity_poly.pdbx_seq_one_letter_code
_entity_poly.pdbx_strand_id
1 'polypeptide(L)'
;MKRFLPLALVVLLLAGCSTPAPPAAQAPVETAAPTPTATPTTRPTATVDVPRTAATAAPVAASDPPAEVVIEALGIDVPIVPVGVDGTGFMEIPDDPAIGGWYRFGPEPSTGSGNTVIAAHIDSPDYPIGPFASLRDAPEGAEVRVTSAAGVESRWAVQTVTYYAKTDLDTDMLFARTGPASLVLVTCGGEFDASTGHYRDNVVLVATPMS
;
A
#
# COMPACT_ATOMS: atom_id res chain seq x y z
N MET A 1 -33.25 6.30 -47.71
CA MET A 1 -33.02 7.66 -48.22
C MET A 1 -31.98 8.32 -47.34
N LYS A 2 -30.78 8.52 -47.89
CA LYS A 2 -29.59 9.05 -47.25
C LYS A 2 -29.68 10.58 -47.18
N ARG A 3 -29.49 11.20 -46.03
CA ARG A 3 -29.26 12.66 -45.92
C ARG A 3 -27.92 12.86 -45.20
N PHE A 4 -26.90 13.24 -45.98
CA PHE A 4 -25.61 13.77 -45.52
C PHE A 4 -25.80 15.25 -45.19
N LEU A 5 -25.28 15.68 -44.03
CA LEU A 5 -25.15 17.08 -43.66
C LEU A 5 -23.67 17.40 -43.53
N PRO A 6 -23.15 18.44 -44.20
CA PRO A 6 -21.70 18.72 -44.15
C PRO A 6 -21.31 19.52 -42.90
N LEU A 7 -20.19 19.11 -42.33
CA LEU A 7 -19.49 19.72 -41.19
C LEU A 7 -18.72 20.95 -41.71
N ALA A 8 -19.09 22.15 -41.31
CA ALA A 8 -18.35 23.37 -41.60
C ALA A 8 -17.18 23.53 -40.62
N LEU A 9 -15.95 23.52 -41.16
CA LEU A 9 -14.69 23.78 -40.44
C LEU A 9 -14.51 25.31 -40.31
N VAL A 10 -14.59 25.86 -39.09
CA VAL A 10 -14.23 27.26 -38.80
C VAL A 10 -12.78 27.27 -38.28
N VAL A 11 -11.89 27.79 -39.09
CA VAL A 11 -10.50 28.10 -38.75
C VAL A 11 -10.44 29.51 -38.19
N LEU A 12 -10.10 29.63 -36.89
CA LEU A 12 -9.89 30.92 -36.23
C LEU A 12 -8.38 31.22 -36.20
N LEU A 13 -7.95 32.18 -37.04
CA LEU A 13 -6.58 32.69 -37.05
C LEU A 13 -6.44 33.76 -35.94
N LEU A 14 -5.69 33.49 -34.90
CA LEU A 14 -5.25 34.48 -33.90
C LEU A 14 -3.90 35.07 -34.32
N ALA A 15 -3.94 36.31 -34.85
CA ALA A 15 -2.74 37.10 -35.09
C ALA A 15 -2.22 37.71 -33.78
N GLY A 16 -1.09 37.24 -33.27
CA GLY A 16 -0.41 37.83 -32.12
C GLY A 16 0.45 39.02 -32.53
N CYS A 17 0.12 40.22 -32.06
CA CYS A 17 0.95 41.42 -32.18
C CYS A 17 2.07 41.37 -31.10
N SER A 18 3.29 41.23 -31.54
CA SER A 18 4.49 41.44 -30.70
C SER A 18 4.87 42.91 -30.69
N THR A 19 4.76 43.58 -29.57
CA THR A 19 5.31 44.93 -29.37
C THR A 19 6.78 44.85 -28.98
N PRO A 20 7.69 45.63 -29.65
CA PRO A 20 9.09 45.68 -29.24
C PRO A 20 9.28 46.54 -27.97
N ALA A 21 10.06 46.07 -27.01
CA ALA A 21 10.43 46.80 -25.82
C ALA A 21 11.42 47.93 -26.13
N PRO A 22 11.34 49.08 -25.43
CA PRO A 22 12.28 50.19 -25.60
C PRO A 22 13.68 49.84 -25.01
N PRO A 23 14.75 50.43 -25.50
CA PRO A 23 16.10 50.16 -25.01
C PRO A 23 16.29 50.75 -23.61
N ALA A 24 16.89 49.96 -22.72
CA ALA A 24 17.25 50.37 -21.37
C ALA A 24 18.32 51.47 -21.39
N ALA A 25 18.04 52.57 -20.73
CA ALA A 25 19.01 53.66 -20.51
C ALA A 25 20.11 53.16 -19.56
N GLN A 26 21.37 53.33 -19.99
CA GLN A 26 22.54 53.02 -19.16
C GLN A 26 22.68 54.10 -18.06
N ALA A 27 22.65 53.63 -16.82
CA ALA A 27 22.94 54.46 -15.65
C ALA A 27 24.47 54.79 -15.59
N PRO A 28 24.87 55.96 -15.07
CA PRO A 28 26.26 56.33 -14.97
C PRO A 28 27.01 55.43 -13.99
N VAL A 29 28.23 55.05 -14.38
CA VAL A 29 29.17 54.29 -13.55
C VAL A 29 29.64 55.17 -12.41
N GLU A 30 29.17 54.87 -11.21
CA GLU A 30 29.64 55.49 -9.98
C GLU A 30 30.98 54.84 -9.58
N THR A 31 32.04 55.63 -9.50
CA THR A 31 33.40 55.19 -9.13
C THR A 31 33.37 54.80 -7.64
N ALA A 32 33.43 53.50 -7.39
CA ALA A 32 33.46 52.97 -6.02
C ALA A 32 34.78 53.37 -5.30
N ALA A 33 34.62 53.99 -4.13
CA ALA A 33 35.72 54.25 -3.17
C ALA A 33 36.26 52.91 -2.61
N PRO A 34 37.54 52.81 -2.22
CA PRO A 34 38.13 51.57 -1.74
C PRO A 34 37.51 51.17 -0.42
N THR A 35 36.94 49.98 -0.41
CA THR A 35 36.38 49.32 0.80
C THR A 35 37.50 48.96 1.77
N PRO A 36 37.41 49.30 3.07
CA PRO A 36 38.43 48.88 4.04
C PRO A 36 38.44 47.36 4.16
N THR A 37 39.62 46.79 4.02
CA THR A 37 39.88 45.33 4.17
C THR A 37 39.57 44.97 5.63
N ALA A 38 38.51 44.18 5.83
CA ALA A 38 38.20 43.62 7.14
C ALA A 38 39.24 42.57 7.54
N THR A 39 39.90 42.77 8.64
CA THR A 39 40.81 41.80 9.27
C THR A 39 40.01 40.54 9.63
N PRO A 40 40.47 39.33 9.29
CA PRO A 40 39.74 38.12 9.64
C PRO A 40 39.75 37.92 11.16
N THR A 41 38.60 38.13 11.80
CA THR A 41 38.43 37.76 13.19
C THR A 41 38.29 36.25 13.25
N THR A 42 39.25 35.56 13.83
CA THR A 42 39.19 34.13 14.11
C THR A 42 38.08 33.86 15.11
N ARG A 43 36.97 33.31 14.63
CA ARG A 43 35.88 32.83 15.47
C ARG A 43 36.39 31.62 16.27
N PRO A 44 36.33 31.58 17.58
CA PRO A 44 36.68 30.35 18.31
C PRO A 44 35.68 29.26 17.95
N THR A 45 36.19 28.20 17.39
CA THR A 45 35.41 26.97 17.17
C THR A 45 35.26 26.29 18.52
N ALA A 46 34.06 26.35 19.10
CA ALA A 46 33.76 25.57 20.29
C ALA A 46 33.77 24.07 19.88
N THR A 47 34.78 23.34 20.30
CA THR A 47 34.81 21.88 20.19
C THR A 47 33.94 21.35 21.30
N VAL A 48 32.69 21.02 20.96
CA VAL A 48 31.80 20.28 21.88
C VAL A 48 32.19 18.81 21.74
N ASP A 49 32.83 18.28 22.77
CA ASP A 49 33.09 16.85 22.90
C ASP A 49 31.78 16.13 23.24
N VAL A 50 31.09 15.64 22.24
CA VAL A 50 29.87 14.84 22.42
C VAL A 50 30.29 13.38 22.64
N PRO A 51 30.04 12.82 23.83
CA PRO A 51 30.33 11.42 24.10
C PRO A 51 29.58 10.53 23.08
N ARG A 52 30.30 9.85 22.23
CA ARG A 52 29.74 8.90 21.29
C ARG A 52 29.70 7.53 21.96
N THR A 53 28.53 7.15 22.46
CA THR A 53 28.29 5.76 22.84
C THR A 53 28.01 4.98 21.56
N ALA A 54 28.79 3.95 21.29
CA ALA A 54 28.49 3.07 20.15
C ALA A 54 27.13 2.42 20.38
N ALA A 55 26.15 2.72 19.52
CA ALA A 55 24.91 2.01 19.51
C ALA A 55 25.18 0.58 19.02
N THR A 56 25.14 -0.39 19.92
CA THR A 56 25.10 -1.80 19.51
C THR A 56 23.73 -2.02 18.89
N ALA A 57 23.67 -2.22 17.58
CA ALA A 57 22.43 -2.60 16.91
C ALA A 57 21.95 -3.92 17.54
N ALA A 58 20.72 -3.92 18.06
CA ALA A 58 20.08 -5.17 18.45
C ALA A 58 20.00 -6.08 17.21
N PRO A 59 20.18 -7.40 17.37
CA PRO A 59 19.98 -8.32 16.25
C PRO A 59 18.60 -8.11 15.67
N VAL A 60 18.52 -7.80 14.37
CA VAL A 60 17.24 -7.79 13.65
C VAL A 60 16.80 -9.25 13.59
N ALA A 61 15.62 -9.57 14.14
CA ALA A 61 15.04 -10.89 14.00
C ALA A 61 14.97 -11.24 12.50
N ALA A 62 15.32 -12.49 12.16
CA ALA A 62 15.18 -12.95 10.78
C ALA A 62 13.70 -12.91 10.40
N SER A 63 13.40 -12.41 9.22
CA SER A 63 12.03 -12.39 8.68
C SER A 63 11.57 -13.84 8.42
N ASP A 64 10.37 -14.16 8.89
CA ASP A 64 9.73 -15.47 8.68
C ASP A 64 8.30 -15.27 8.16
N PRO A 65 8.18 -14.88 6.87
CA PRO A 65 6.90 -14.54 6.26
C PRO A 65 5.96 -15.74 6.20
N PRO A 66 4.62 -15.51 6.18
CA PRO A 66 3.66 -16.57 5.91
C PRO A 66 3.88 -17.13 4.49
N ALA A 67 3.80 -18.44 4.36
CA ALA A 67 3.96 -19.17 3.11
C ALA A 67 2.70 -19.96 2.69
N GLU A 68 1.78 -20.23 3.63
CA GLU A 68 0.56 -20.97 3.39
C GLU A 68 -0.53 -20.59 4.39
N VAL A 69 -1.79 -20.58 3.95
CA VAL A 69 -2.98 -20.43 4.79
C VAL A 69 -3.94 -21.59 4.49
N VAL A 70 -4.35 -22.28 5.55
CA VAL A 70 -5.31 -23.38 5.48
C VAL A 70 -6.50 -23.11 6.41
N ILE A 71 -7.74 -23.28 5.87
CA ILE A 71 -8.99 -23.29 6.66
C ILE A 71 -9.76 -24.55 6.25
N GLU A 72 -9.57 -25.62 7.00
CA GLU A 72 -10.16 -26.94 6.65
C GLU A 72 -11.68 -26.89 6.55
N ALA A 73 -12.32 -26.14 7.45
CA ALA A 73 -13.79 -26.00 7.47
C ALA A 73 -14.36 -25.43 6.16
N LEU A 74 -13.54 -24.73 5.36
CA LEU A 74 -13.92 -24.11 4.10
C LEU A 74 -13.27 -24.77 2.86
N GLY A 75 -12.39 -25.76 3.08
CA GLY A 75 -11.58 -26.34 2.00
C GLY A 75 -10.61 -25.34 1.41
N ILE A 76 -10.19 -24.32 2.16
CA ILE A 76 -9.19 -23.34 1.74
C ILE A 76 -7.80 -23.89 2.03
N ASP A 77 -6.94 -23.89 1.00
CA ASP A 77 -5.53 -24.23 1.06
C ASP A 77 -4.84 -23.35 0.00
N VAL A 78 -4.13 -22.32 0.46
CA VAL A 78 -3.64 -21.23 -0.41
C VAL A 78 -2.18 -20.93 -0.11
N PRO A 79 -1.28 -21.03 -1.09
CA PRO A 79 0.08 -20.55 -0.97
C PRO A 79 0.09 -19.03 -0.86
N ILE A 80 1.00 -18.51 -0.02
CA ILE A 80 1.13 -17.08 0.26
C ILE A 80 2.48 -16.59 -0.24
N VAL A 81 2.46 -15.45 -0.92
CA VAL A 81 3.68 -14.74 -1.35
C VAL A 81 3.72 -13.34 -0.75
N PRO A 82 4.93 -12.82 -0.42
CA PRO A 82 5.06 -11.44 0.04
C PRO A 82 4.78 -10.46 -1.11
N VAL A 83 3.94 -9.47 -0.85
CA VAL A 83 3.59 -8.42 -1.82
C VAL A 83 3.88 -7.03 -1.27
N GLY A 84 4.02 -6.08 -2.16
CA GLY A 84 4.28 -4.68 -1.86
C GLY A 84 3.07 -3.79 -2.01
N VAL A 85 3.35 -2.59 -2.50
CA VAL A 85 2.39 -1.56 -2.85
C VAL A 85 2.66 -1.16 -4.29
N ASP A 86 1.62 -1.08 -5.09
CA ASP A 86 1.72 -0.68 -6.49
C ASP A 86 1.99 0.83 -6.66
N GLY A 87 2.17 1.26 -7.91
CA GLY A 87 2.44 2.66 -8.24
C GLY A 87 1.30 3.63 -7.92
N THR A 88 0.12 3.14 -7.56
CA THR A 88 -1.07 3.92 -7.18
C THR A 88 -1.30 3.96 -5.67
N GLY A 89 -0.51 3.20 -4.90
CA GLY A 89 -0.56 3.18 -3.44
C GLY A 89 -1.42 2.05 -2.85
N PHE A 90 -1.93 1.14 -3.67
CA PHE A 90 -2.68 -0.02 -3.20
C PHE A 90 -1.78 -1.23 -2.95
N MET A 91 -2.18 -2.08 -2.00
CA MET A 91 -1.54 -3.38 -1.78
C MET A 91 -1.64 -4.22 -3.06
N GLU A 92 -0.50 -4.73 -3.52
CA GLU A 92 -0.46 -5.68 -4.64
C GLU A 92 -1.17 -6.98 -4.25
N ILE A 93 -1.88 -7.58 -5.19
CA ILE A 93 -2.52 -8.89 -5.03
C ILE A 93 -2.11 -9.73 -6.24
N PRO A 94 -1.67 -10.99 -6.05
CA PRO A 94 -1.35 -11.89 -7.17
C PRO A 94 -2.52 -12.03 -8.13
N ASP A 95 -2.26 -12.01 -9.45
CA ASP A 95 -3.30 -12.12 -10.50
C ASP A 95 -4.07 -13.45 -10.43
N ASP A 96 -3.40 -14.53 -10.01
CA ASP A 96 -4.02 -15.84 -9.79
C ASP A 96 -4.78 -15.86 -8.45
N PRO A 97 -6.11 -16.01 -8.45
CA PRO A 97 -6.91 -16.06 -7.22
C PRO A 97 -6.60 -17.27 -6.31
N ALA A 98 -5.86 -18.26 -6.80
CA ALA A 98 -5.39 -19.39 -5.99
C ALA A 98 -4.15 -19.04 -5.14
N ILE A 99 -3.60 -17.83 -5.28
CA ILE A 99 -2.42 -17.37 -4.55
C ILE A 99 -2.79 -16.16 -3.69
N GLY A 100 -2.47 -16.18 -2.40
CA GLY A 100 -2.63 -15.04 -1.52
C GLY A 100 -1.38 -14.16 -1.45
N GLY A 101 -1.57 -12.85 -1.36
CA GLY A 101 -0.52 -11.87 -1.11
C GLY A 101 -0.49 -11.47 0.37
N TRP A 102 0.66 -11.61 1.03
CA TRP A 102 0.88 -11.03 2.35
C TRP A 102 1.51 -9.65 2.24
N TYR A 103 0.94 -8.67 2.93
CA TYR A 103 1.49 -7.31 3.00
C TYR A 103 2.82 -7.29 3.75
N ARG A 104 3.94 -7.33 3.02
CA ARG A 104 5.31 -7.48 3.57
C ARG A 104 5.80 -6.35 4.47
N PHE A 105 5.10 -5.21 4.49
CA PHE A 105 5.44 -4.08 5.35
C PHE A 105 4.65 -4.09 6.67
N GLY A 106 3.76 -5.08 6.85
CA GLY A 106 3.00 -5.33 8.06
C GLY A 106 3.64 -6.38 8.96
N PRO A 107 3.00 -6.68 10.11
CA PRO A 107 3.43 -7.75 11.00
C PRO A 107 3.42 -9.13 10.33
N GLU A 108 4.37 -9.97 10.72
CA GLU A 108 4.37 -11.40 10.45
C GLU A 108 3.52 -12.14 11.51
N PRO A 109 3.05 -13.38 11.23
CA PRO A 109 2.28 -14.15 12.20
C PRO A 109 3.00 -14.35 13.54
N SER A 110 4.33 -14.40 13.52
CA SER A 110 5.19 -14.56 14.70
C SER A 110 5.43 -13.29 15.50
N THR A 111 5.05 -12.12 14.98
CA THR A 111 5.35 -10.81 15.62
C THR A 111 4.63 -10.64 16.97
N GLY A 112 3.46 -11.26 17.15
CA GLY A 112 2.68 -11.20 18.39
C GLY A 112 1.98 -9.85 18.62
N SER A 113 1.95 -8.94 17.64
CA SER A 113 1.25 -7.66 17.72
C SER A 113 0.89 -7.14 16.33
N GLY A 114 -0.21 -6.37 16.26
CA GLY A 114 -0.72 -5.78 15.03
C GLY A 114 -1.33 -6.81 14.07
N ASN A 115 -1.67 -6.37 12.87
CA ASN A 115 -2.42 -7.16 11.90
C ASN A 115 -1.52 -7.77 10.83
N THR A 116 -1.46 -9.11 10.76
CA THR A 116 -0.94 -9.82 9.59
C THR A 116 -2.00 -9.82 8.51
N VAL A 117 -1.82 -9.05 7.45
CA VAL A 117 -2.82 -8.87 6.38
C VAL A 117 -2.46 -9.71 5.17
N ILE A 118 -3.41 -10.56 4.75
CA ILE A 118 -3.30 -11.40 3.56
C ILE A 118 -4.54 -11.17 2.69
N ALA A 119 -4.33 -10.90 1.41
CA ALA A 119 -5.42 -10.68 0.46
C ALA A 119 -5.28 -11.59 -0.76
N ALA A 120 -6.41 -12.03 -1.31
CA ALA A 120 -6.46 -12.72 -2.59
C ALA A 120 -7.69 -12.26 -3.39
N HIS A 121 -7.63 -12.37 -4.71
CA HIS A 121 -8.78 -12.14 -5.56
C HIS A 121 -9.86 -13.21 -5.34
N ILE A 122 -11.13 -12.84 -5.52
CA ILE A 122 -12.25 -13.79 -5.51
C ILE A 122 -12.31 -14.58 -6.81
N ASP A 123 -12.02 -13.90 -7.92
CA ASP A 123 -11.99 -14.43 -9.30
C ASP A 123 -11.11 -13.55 -10.18
N SER A 124 -10.90 -13.99 -11.42
CA SER A 124 -10.24 -13.22 -12.45
C SER A 124 -10.77 -13.70 -13.82
N PRO A 125 -10.77 -12.86 -14.87
CA PRO A 125 -11.19 -13.27 -16.21
C PRO A 125 -10.42 -14.47 -16.76
N ASP A 126 -9.16 -14.63 -16.35
CA ASP A 126 -8.25 -15.65 -16.89
C ASP A 126 -8.12 -16.89 -15.98
N TYR A 127 -8.71 -16.85 -14.78
CA TYR A 127 -8.57 -17.89 -13.76
C TYR A 127 -9.94 -18.32 -13.19
N PRO A 128 -10.05 -19.54 -12.65
CA PRO A 128 -11.23 -19.97 -11.90
C PRO A 128 -11.48 -19.12 -10.65
N ILE A 129 -12.67 -19.26 -10.08
CA ILE A 129 -12.99 -18.70 -8.77
C ILE A 129 -11.98 -19.22 -7.73
N GLY A 130 -11.36 -18.29 -7.01
CA GLY A 130 -10.34 -18.57 -6.02
C GLY A 130 -10.90 -19.09 -4.69
N PRO A 131 -10.06 -19.76 -3.88
CA PRO A 131 -10.48 -20.32 -2.59
C PRO A 131 -11.02 -19.29 -1.61
N PHE A 132 -10.51 -18.03 -1.65
CA PHE A 132 -10.97 -16.96 -0.75
C PHE A 132 -12.42 -16.54 -0.99
N ALA A 133 -13.06 -16.95 -2.09
CA ALA A 133 -14.49 -16.78 -2.28
C ALA A 133 -15.32 -17.40 -1.15
N SER A 134 -14.80 -18.45 -0.47
CA SER A 134 -15.46 -19.12 0.64
C SER A 134 -15.25 -18.41 1.98
N LEU A 135 -14.41 -17.38 2.11
CA LEU A 135 -14.17 -16.68 3.38
C LEU A 135 -15.45 -16.14 4.02
N ARG A 136 -16.41 -15.72 3.19
CA ARG A 136 -17.73 -15.22 3.64
C ARG A 136 -18.54 -16.23 4.46
N ASP A 137 -18.25 -17.51 4.29
CA ASP A 137 -18.99 -18.62 4.91
C ASP A 137 -18.25 -19.15 6.15
N ALA A 138 -17.14 -18.50 6.58
CA ALA A 138 -16.35 -18.95 7.71
C ALA A 138 -17.15 -18.83 9.02
N PRO A 139 -17.35 -19.95 9.75
CA PRO A 139 -18.03 -19.88 11.03
C PRO A 139 -17.09 -19.26 12.08
N GLU A 140 -17.68 -18.54 13.04
CA GLU A 140 -16.95 -18.06 14.21
C GLU A 140 -16.31 -19.25 14.96
N GLY A 141 -15.07 -19.08 15.41
CA GLY A 141 -14.27 -20.11 16.05
C GLY A 141 -13.60 -21.10 15.10
N ALA A 142 -13.83 -21.03 13.79
CA ALA A 142 -13.12 -21.87 12.84
C ALA A 142 -11.60 -21.65 12.95
N GLU A 143 -10.84 -22.75 12.86
CA GLU A 143 -9.37 -22.69 12.88
C GLU A 143 -8.84 -22.23 11.53
N VAL A 144 -7.93 -21.25 11.58
CA VAL A 144 -7.07 -20.84 10.47
C VAL A 144 -5.64 -21.19 10.83
N ARG A 145 -4.99 -22.03 10.03
CA ARG A 145 -3.56 -22.33 10.16
C ARG A 145 -2.75 -21.49 9.18
N VAL A 146 -1.67 -20.93 9.69
CA VAL A 146 -0.69 -20.23 8.87
C VAL A 146 0.67 -20.90 9.07
N THR A 147 1.24 -21.39 7.98
CA THR A 147 2.60 -21.94 7.95
C THR A 147 3.56 -20.89 7.43
N SER A 148 4.62 -20.61 8.15
CA SER A 148 5.66 -19.67 7.72
C SER A 148 6.66 -20.30 6.74
N ALA A 149 7.51 -19.49 6.12
CA ALA A 149 8.58 -19.95 5.23
C ALA A 149 9.60 -20.86 5.92
N ALA A 150 9.78 -20.72 7.25
CA ALA A 150 10.60 -21.62 8.06
C ALA A 150 9.86 -22.92 8.46
N GLY A 151 8.59 -23.10 8.06
CA GLY A 151 7.77 -24.25 8.42
C GLY A 151 7.17 -24.19 9.84
N VAL A 152 7.15 -23.00 10.45
CA VAL A 152 6.52 -22.80 11.76
C VAL A 152 5.02 -22.57 11.56
N GLU A 153 4.21 -23.38 12.24
CA GLU A 153 2.75 -23.27 12.20
C GLU A 153 2.26 -22.35 13.33
N SER A 154 1.34 -21.45 12.99
CA SER A 154 0.56 -20.65 13.93
C SER A 154 -0.94 -20.90 13.69
N ARG A 155 -1.74 -20.89 14.79
CA ARG A 155 -3.16 -21.18 14.76
C ARG A 155 -3.95 -20.00 15.25
N TRP A 156 -5.05 -19.74 14.54
CA TRP A 156 -5.90 -18.59 14.76
C TRP A 156 -7.36 -19.02 14.77
N ALA A 157 -8.19 -18.42 15.63
CA ALA A 157 -9.63 -18.65 15.66
C ALA A 157 -10.35 -17.49 15.00
N VAL A 158 -11.21 -17.76 14.03
CA VAL A 158 -12.08 -16.75 13.39
C VAL A 158 -12.92 -16.06 14.44
N GLN A 159 -12.90 -14.74 14.47
CA GLN A 159 -13.73 -13.93 15.36
C GLN A 159 -14.91 -13.31 14.61
N THR A 160 -14.63 -12.70 13.45
CA THR A 160 -15.64 -12.03 12.65
C THR A 160 -15.40 -12.21 11.17
N VAL A 161 -16.48 -12.19 10.40
CA VAL A 161 -16.49 -11.99 8.96
C VAL A 161 -17.42 -10.83 8.65
N THR A 162 -16.90 -9.77 8.06
CA THR A 162 -17.63 -8.53 7.84
C THR A 162 -17.50 -8.07 6.40
N TYR A 163 -18.60 -7.56 5.84
CA TYR A 163 -18.61 -6.90 4.55
C TYR A 163 -18.44 -5.40 4.75
N TYR A 164 -17.50 -4.84 4.04
CA TYR A 164 -17.28 -3.39 3.97
C TYR A 164 -17.43 -2.91 2.54
N ALA A 165 -18.26 -1.89 2.33
CA ALA A 165 -18.20 -1.19 1.06
C ALA A 165 -16.77 -0.70 0.82
N LYS A 166 -16.27 -0.78 -0.42
CA LYS A 166 -14.87 -0.43 -0.73
C LYS A 166 -14.50 1.00 -0.31
N THR A 167 -15.49 1.91 -0.27
CA THR A 167 -15.34 3.29 0.18
C THR A 167 -15.25 3.45 1.69
N ASP A 168 -15.71 2.45 2.46
CA ASP A 168 -15.90 2.53 3.91
C ASP A 168 -14.86 1.70 4.67
N LEU A 169 -13.94 1.03 3.95
CA LEU A 169 -12.90 0.22 4.56
C LEU A 169 -11.84 1.14 5.20
N ASP A 170 -11.76 1.09 6.53
CA ASP A 170 -10.72 1.79 7.29
C ASP A 170 -9.37 1.07 7.11
N THR A 171 -8.53 1.62 6.23
CA THR A 171 -7.23 1.05 5.93
C THR A 171 -6.22 1.21 7.07
N ASP A 172 -6.33 2.23 7.91
CA ASP A 172 -5.45 2.42 9.06
C ASP A 172 -5.71 1.33 10.11
N MET A 173 -6.99 1.00 10.33
CA MET A 173 -7.38 -0.13 11.18
C MET A 173 -6.96 -1.47 10.56
N LEU A 174 -7.17 -1.66 9.25
CA LEU A 174 -6.84 -2.91 8.55
C LEU A 174 -5.35 -3.23 8.62
N PHE A 175 -4.49 -2.22 8.38
CA PHE A 175 -3.03 -2.37 8.35
C PHE A 175 -2.35 -1.94 9.66
N ALA A 176 -3.05 -2.01 10.80
CA ALA A 176 -2.49 -1.67 12.11
C ALA A 176 -1.22 -2.48 12.41
N ARG A 177 -0.12 -1.80 12.74
CA ARG A 177 1.18 -2.43 13.04
C ARG A 177 1.39 -2.66 14.53
N THR A 178 0.49 -2.17 15.35
CA THR A 178 0.54 -2.24 16.81
C THR A 178 -0.82 -2.69 17.35
N GLY A 179 -0.88 -3.03 18.63
CA GLY A 179 -2.08 -3.55 19.26
C GLY A 179 -2.05 -5.09 19.35
N PRO A 180 -3.15 -5.72 19.75
CA PRO A 180 -3.26 -7.17 19.83
C PRO A 180 -2.97 -7.82 18.46
N ALA A 181 -2.30 -8.97 18.48
CA ALA A 181 -2.05 -9.72 17.26
C ALA A 181 -3.38 -10.19 16.63
N SER A 182 -3.51 -9.96 15.32
CA SER A 182 -4.64 -10.44 14.54
C SER A 182 -4.18 -10.93 13.17
N LEU A 183 -4.83 -11.96 12.66
CA LEU A 183 -4.75 -12.36 11.27
C LEU A 183 -5.96 -11.79 10.54
N VAL A 184 -5.72 -11.08 9.45
CA VAL A 184 -6.77 -10.44 8.65
C VAL A 184 -6.70 -10.97 7.23
N LEU A 185 -7.74 -11.69 6.81
CA LEU A 185 -7.87 -12.21 5.45
C LEU A 185 -8.88 -11.35 4.69
N VAL A 186 -8.51 -10.91 3.49
CA VAL A 186 -9.32 -9.99 2.68
C VAL A 186 -9.54 -10.53 1.28
N THR A 187 -10.77 -10.41 0.79
CA THR A 187 -11.10 -10.64 -0.62
C THR A 187 -12.21 -9.70 -1.07
N CYS A 188 -12.49 -9.66 -2.36
CA CYS A 188 -13.66 -8.96 -2.88
C CYS A 188 -14.96 -9.69 -2.48
N GLY A 189 -16.08 -8.96 -2.45
CA GLY A 189 -17.40 -9.51 -2.13
C GLY A 189 -18.53 -8.58 -2.49
N GLY A 190 -19.74 -8.96 -2.05
CA GLY A 190 -20.96 -8.24 -2.39
C GLY A 190 -21.39 -8.49 -3.84
N GLU A 191 -22.20 -7.58 -4.38
CA GLU A 191 -22.70 -7.66 -5.75
C GLU A 191 -21.61 -7.26 -6.76
N PHE A 192 -21.52 -8.04 -7.84
CA PHE A 192 -20.65 -7.68 -8.97
C PHE A 192 -21.33 -6.62 -9.84
N ASP A 193 -20.71 -5.47 -10.00
CA ASP A 193 -21.17 -4.39 -10.86
C ASP A 193 -20.54 -4.56 -12.26
N ALA A 194 -21.32 -5.07 -13.20
CA ALA A 194 -20.87 -5.29 -14.57
C ALA A 194 -20.53 -3.99 -15.32
N SER A 195 -21.00 -2.83 -14.85
CA SER A 195 -20.69 -1.53 -15.48
C SER A 195 -19.29 -1.04 -15.15
N THR A 196 -18.78 -1.39 -13.98
CA THR A 196 -17.43 -1.04 -13.50
C THR A 196 -16.45 -2.20 -13.60
N GLY A 197 -16.94 -3.44 -13.72
CA GLY A 197 -16.13 -4.65 -13.71
C GLY A 197 -15.60 -5.01 -12.31
N HIS A 198 -16.24 -4.53 -11.24
CA HIS A 198 -15.78 -4.72 -9.87
C HIS A 198 -16.89 -5.19 -8.92
N TYR A 199 -16.49 -5.93 -7.90
CA TYR A 199 -17.32 -6.18 -6.73
C TYR A 199 -17.45 -4.90 -5.89
N ARG A 200 -18.62 -4.69 -5.26
CA ARG A 200 -18.94 -3.47 -4.50
C ARG A 200 -18.28 -3.43 -3.14
N ASP A 201 -18.07 -4.61 -2.55
CA ASP A 201 -17.59 -4.73 -1.18
C ASP A 201 -16.25 -5.49 -1.11
N ASN A 202 -15.63 -5.44 0.07
CA ASN A 202 -14.61 -6.38 0.52
C ASN A 202 -15.20 -7.26 1.62
N VAL A 203 -14.83 -8.53 1.63
CA VAL A 203 -15.02 -9.44 2.76
C VAL A 203 -13.76 -9.42 3.59
N VAL A 204 -13.88 -9.11 4.86
CA VAL A 204 -12.78 -9.07 5.82
C VAL A 204 -13.05 -10.09 6.93
N LEU A 205 -12.20 -11.10 7.00
CA LEU A 205 -12.17 -12.08 8.09
C LEU A 205 -11.08 -11.66 9.08
N VAL A 206 -11.44 -11.57 10.34
CA VAL A 206 -10.50 -11.31 11.43
C VAL A 206 -10.43 -12.53 12.34
N ALA A 207 -9.20 -13.01 12.61
CA ALA A 207 -8.92 -14.10 13.52
C ALA A 207 -7.87 -13.71 14.57
N THR A 208 -7.98 -14.29 15.76
CA THR A 208 -7.07 -14.06 16.89
C THR A 208 -6.26 -15.31 17.21
N PRO A 209 -5.03 -15.17 17.77
CA PRO A 209 -4.20 -16.31 18.10
C PRO A 209 -4.92 -17.30 19.03
N MET A 210 -4.78 -18.59 18.73
CA MET A 210 -5.17 -19.68 19.64
C MET A 210 -4.00 -19.99 20.59
N SER A 211 -4.32 -20.26 21.85
CA SER A 211 -3.35 -20.65 22.90
C SER A 211 -2.88 -22.07 22.72
#